data_5f30ab828554d3a48ebf103ac215c16d
#
_entry.id   5f30ab828554d3a48ebf103ac215c16d
#
_cell.length_a   1.000
_cell.length_b   1.000
_cell.length_c   1.000
_cell.angle_alpha   90.00
_cell.angle_beta   90.00
_cell.angle_gamma   90.00
#
_symmetry.space_group_name_H-M   'P 1'
#
loop_
_entity.id
_entity.type
_entity.pdbx_description
1 polymer ?
#
loop_
_entity_poly.entity_id
_entity_poly.type
_entity_poly.pdbx_seq_one_letter_code
_entity_poly.pdbx_strand_id
1 'polypeptide(L)'
;TNWRASDAQARAAKAQADMAASGARSEDKSAAAAQARQVDGVVAEVKAAEAETQLRSPVGGEVATVLAKQGELSPQGVAVVTVVDLKDQWVVLNVREDQLQRFAMKNRFQGRLPALDNREAEFEVYFLGVLPDFATWRTTRGSQGFDARTFEVKARPVQPIDGARPGM
;
A
#
# COMPACT_ATOMS: atom_id res chain seq x y z
N THR A 1 66.61 22.05 43.73
CA THR A 1 66.20 21.50 42.38
C THR A 1 65.45 20.18 42.49
N ASN A 2 65.74 19.31 43.43
CA ASN A 2 65.05 18.01 43.58
C ASN A 2 63.63 18.13 44.05
N TRP A 3 63.26 19.18 44.83
CA TRP A 3 61.87 19.39 45.29
C TRP A 3 60.89 19.70 44.15
N ARG A 4 61.30 20.49 43.13
CA ARG A 4 60.48 20.78 41.97
C ARG A 4 60.22 19.54 41.11
N ALA A 5 61.17 18.66 41.01
CA ALA A 5 61.06 17.38 40.28
C ALA A 5 60.09 16.42 40.99
N SER A 6 60.20 16.29 42.32
CA SER A 6 59.25 15.45 43.07
C SER A 6 57.84 15.99 43.12
N ASP A 7 57.68 17.31 43.15
CA ASP A 7 56.32 17.95 43.05
C ASP A 7 55.67 17.76 41.67
N ALA A 8 56.44 17.88 40.60
CA ALA A 8 55.98 17.60 39.24
C ALA A 8 55.58 16.09 39.07
N GLN A 9 56.35 15.20 39.67
CA GLN A 9 56.05 13.79 39.65
C GLN A 9 54.80 13.40 40.43
N ALA A 10 54.60 14.05 41.60
CA ALA A 10 53.40 13.88 42.41
C ALA A 10 52.12 14.39 41.66
N ARG A 11 52.21 15.55 40.98
CA ARG A 11 51.13 16.09 40.17
C ARG A 11 50.81 15.19 38.98
N ALA A 12 51.79 14.64 38.29
CA ALA A 12 51.59 13.71 37.21
C ALA A 12 50.90 12.42 37.67
N ALA A 13 51.35 11.86 38.79
CA ALA A 13 50.74 10.67 39.40
C ALA A 13 49.28 10.94 39.82
N LYS A 14 49.02 12.10 40.40
CA LYS A 14 47.65 12.51 40.77
C LYS A 14 46.75 12.66 39.53
N ALA A 15 47.20 13.32 38.47
CA ALA A 15 46.46 13.49 37.24
C ALA A 15 46.16 12.11 36.59
N GLN A 16 47.11 11.18 36.70
CA GLN A 16 46.92 9.82 36.19
C GLN A 16 45.90 9.01 37.02
N ALA A 17 45.94 9.19 38.35
CA ALA A 17 44.92 8.60 39.23
C ALA A 17 43.53 9.19 39.01
N ASP A 18 43.42 10.51 38.83
CA ASP A 18 42.17 11.20 38.54
C ASP A 18 41.59 10.76 37.18
N MET A 19 42.41 10.58 36.14
CA MET A 19 42.00 10.01 34.86
C MET A 19 41.51 8.55 35.00
N ALA A 20 42.20 7.74 35.79
CA ALA A 20 41.77 6.36 36.04
C ALA A 20 40.46 6.29 36.85
N ALA A 21 40.27 7.19 37.81
CA ALA A 21 39.05 7.28 38.62
C ALA A 21 37.84 7.80 37.84
N SER A 22 38.04 8.69 36.85
CA SER A 22 36.96 9.23 36.03
C SER A 22 36.40 8.22 35.02
N GLY A 23 37.07 7.08 34.84
CA GLY A 23 36.65 6.04 33.87
C GLY A 23 36.90 6.44 32.42
N ALA A 24 36.20 5.76 31.50
CA ALA A 24 36.32 6.05 30.08
C ALA A 24 35.83 7.47 29.76
N ARG A 25 36.51 8.14 28.85
CA ARG A 25 36.15 9.51 28.41
C ARG A 25 34.77 9.55 27.83
N SER A 26 34.11 10.70 27.91
CA SER A 26 32.76 10.88 27.36
C SER A 26 32.71 10.59 25.88
N GLU A 27 33.77 10.93 25.14
CA GLU A 27 33.95 10.65 23.72
C GLU A 27 34.00 9.15 23.43
N ASP A 28 34.74 8.37 24.23
CA ASP A 28 34.84 6.93 24.07
C ASP A 28 33.50 6.24 24.34
N LYS A 29 32.76 6.71 25.35
CA LYS A 29 31.41 6.23 25.66
C LYS A 29 30.43 6.56 24.53
N SER A 30 30.53 7.76 23.98
CA SER A 30 29.66 8.20 22.85
C SER A 30 29.97 7.44 21.57
N ALA A 31 31.26 7.15 21.30
CA ALA A 31 31.69 6.34 20.17
C ALA A 31 31.19 4.89 20.30
N ALA A 32 31.35 4.28 21.48
CA ALA A 32 30.84 2.93 21.74
C ALA A 32 29.28 2.88 21.61
N ALA A 33 28.57 3.90 22.11
CA ALA A 33 27.14 3.99 21.97
C ALA A 33 26.70 4.21 20.51
N ALA A 34 27.48 4.95 19.71
CA ALA A 34 27.22 5.11 18.27
C ALA A 34 27.44 3.79 17.52
N GLN A 35 28.49 3.05 17.87
CA GLN A 35 28.77 1.73 17.28
C GLN A 35 27.68 0.71 17.64
N ALA A 36 27.20 0.69 18.89
CA ALA A 36 26.08 -0.16 19.28
C ALA A 36 24.81 0.17 18.44
N ARG A 37 24.46 1.47 18.29
CA ARG A 37 23.34 1.88 17.45
C ARG A 37 23.49 1.49 15.98
N GLN A 38 24.71 1.53 15.46
CA GLN A 38 24.98 1.06 14.09
C GLN A 38 24.69 -0.44 13.95
N VAL A 39 25.14 -1.25 14.90
CA VAL A 39 24.86 -2.69 14.92
C VAL A 39 23.37 -2.96 15.07
N ASP A 40 22.67 -2.23 15.94
CA ASP A 40 21.20 -2.32 16.08
C ASP A 40 20.49 -2.00 14.75
N GLY A 41 21.00 -1.01 14.00
CA GLY A 41 20.51 -0.69 12.65
C GLY A 41 20.65 -1.85 11.67
N VAL A 42 21.83 -2.50 11.65
CA VAL A 42 22.07 -3.68 10.81
C VAL A 42 21.15 -4.85 11.20
N VAL A 43 20.98 -5.08 12.50
CA VAL A 43 20.06 -6.11 12.99
C VAL A 43 18.61 -5.83 12.57
N ALA A 44 18.18 -4.56 12.62
CA ALA A 44 16.86 -4.18 12.18
C ALA A 44 16.66 -4.40 10.67
N GLU A 45 17.68 -4.08 9.86
CA GLU A 45 17.68 -4.33 8.41
C GLU A 45 17.56 -5.83 8.09
N VAL A 46 18.35 -6.67 8.74
CA VAL A 46 18.29 -8.12 8.55
C VAL A 46 16.92 -8.69 8.96
N LYS A 47 16.36 -8.22 10.07
CA LYS A 47 15.01 -8.62 10.50
C LYS A 47 13.92 -8.18 9.52
N ALA A 48 14.06 -6.99 8.94
CA ALA A 48 13.14 -6.52 7.90
C ALA A 48 13.23 -7.41 6.65
N ALA A 49 14.45 -7.74 6.19
CA ALA A 49 14.66 -8.64 5.08
C ALA A 49 14.11 -10.06 5.36
N GLU A 50 14.28 -10.57 6.57
CA GLU A 50 13.70 -11.86 7.00
C GLU A 50 12.16 -11.80 6.95
N ALA A 51 11.55 -10.71 7.42
CA ALA A 51 10.11 -10.55 7.40
C ALA A 51 9.55 -10.53 5.96
N GLU A 52 10.29 -9.99 4.99
CA GLU A 52 9.93 -9.99 3.57
C GLU A 52 9.95 -11.39 2.93
N THR A 53 10.62 -12.38 3.55
CA THR A 53 10.58 -13.76 3.06
C THR A 53 9.23 -14.45 3.30
N GLN A 54 8.40 -13.88 4.18
CA GLN A 54 7.06 -14.35 4.46
C GLN A 54 6.03 -13.38 3.92
N LEU A 55 5.55 -13.62 2.69
CA LEU A 55 4.51 -12.81 2.09
C LEU A 55 3.18 -13.01 2.81
N ARG A 56 2.61 -11.91 3.28
CA ARG A 56 1.29 -11.86 3.90
C ARG A 56 0.39 -10.92 3.12
N SER A 57 -0.85 -11.32 2.91
CA SER A 57 -1.83 -10.42 2.30
C SER A 57 -2.11 -9.23 3.22
N PRO A 58 -2.03 -7.98 2.73
CA PRO A 58 -2.40 -6.78 3.51
C PRO A 58 -3.92 -6.65 3.69
N VAL A 59 -4.71 -7.37 2.90
CA VAL A 59 -6.18 -7.34 2.91
C VAL A 59 -6.74 -8.74 3.03
N GLY A 60 -7.91 -8.86 3.67
CA GLY A 60 -8.68 -10.10 3.63
C GLY A 60 -9.41 -10.21 2.30
N GLY A 61 -9.36 -11.38 1.67
CA GLY A 61 -9.99 -11.57 0.37
C GLY A 61 -9.84 -12.98 -0.16
N GLU A 62 -10.25 -13.19 -1.41
CA GLU A 62 -10.14 -14.45 -2.12
C GLU A 62 -8.92 -14.42 -3.06
N VAL A 63 -8.16 -15.50 -3.11
CA VAL A 63 -7.03 -15.63 -4.04
C VAL A 63 -7.58 -15.78 -5.47
N ALA A 64 -7.32 -14.80 -6.31
CA ALA A 64 -7.74 -14.83 -7.71
C ALA A 64 -6.75 -15.62 -8.57
N THR A 65 -5.45 -15.41 -8.38
CA THR A 65 -4.41 -16.06 -9.19
C THR A 65 -3.14 -16.23 -8.38
N VAL A 66 -2.51 -17.38 -8.51
CA VAL A 66 -1.15 -17.64 -8.02
C VAL A 66 -0.23 -17.60 -9.24
N LEU A 67 0.67 -16.62 -9.27
CA LEU A 67 1.57 -16.37 -10.40
C LEU A 67 2.90 -17.10 -10.25
N ALA A 68 3.45 -17.16 -9.04
CA ALA A 68 4.71 -17.85 -8.77
C ALA A 68 4.51 -19.36 -8.60
N LYS A 69 5.46 -20.12 -9.08
CA LYS A 69 5.49 -21.58 -8.93
C LYS A 69 6.53 -22.00 -7.89
N GLN A 70 6.29 -23.11 -7.21
CA GLN A 70 7.25 -23.64 -6.27
C GLN A 70 8.59 -23.96 -6.97
N GLY A 71 9.69 -23.50 -6.35
CA GLY A 71 11.04 -23.64 -6.91
C GLY A 71 11.44 -22.55 -7.90
N GLU A 72 10.58 -21.60 -8.19
CA GLU A 72 10.86 -20.45 -9.05
C GLU A 72 11.44 -19.29 -8.22
N LEU A 73 12.44 -18.60 -8.76
CA LEU A 73 12.98 -17.40 -8.16
C LEU A 73 12.00 -16.24 -8.38
N SER A 74 11.50 -15.65 -7.29
CA SER A 74 10.63 -14.47 -7.34
C SER A 74 11.45 -13.21 -7.04
N PRO A 75 11.78 -12.38 -8.05
CA PRO A 75 12.47 -11.12 -7.84
C PRO A 75 11.61 -10.13 -7.06
N GLN A 76 12.27 -9.22 -6.34
CA GLN A 76 11.60 -8.13 -5.63
C GLN A 76 10.75 -7.28 -6.60
N GLY A 77 9.54 -6.94 -6.18
CA GLY A 77 8.61 -6.11 -6.97
C GLY A 77 7.77 -6.89 -8.00
N VAL A 78 7.94 -8.21 -8.11
CA VAL A 78 7.11 -9.05 -8.96
C VAL A 78 5.93 -9.62 -8.17
N ALA A 79 4.73 -9.52 -8.74
CA ALA A 79 3.54 -10.07 -8.11
C ALA A 79 3.61 -11.60 -8.03
N VAL A 80 3.39 -12.15 -6.84
CA VAL A 80 3.40 -13.60 -6.57
C VAL A 80 1.98 -14.16 -6.54
N VAL A 81 1.07 -13.41 -5.93
CA VAL A 81 -0.34 -13.79 -5.74
C VAL A 81 -1.21 -12.56 -5.94
N THR A 82 -2.33 -12.72 -6.60
CA THR A 82 -3.38 -11.69 -6.68
C THR A 82 -4.50 -12.06 -5.73
N VAL A 83 -4.79 -11.15 -4.80
CA VAL A 83 -5.90 -11.27 -3.85
C VAL A 83 -6.93 -10.20 -4.14
N VAL A 84 -8.20 -10.57 -4.18
CA VAL A 84 -9.32 -9.67 -4.43
C VAL A 84 -10.15 -9.51 -3.15
N ASP A 85 -10.33 -8.26 -2.71
CA ASP A 85 -11.24 -7.94 -1.62
C ASP A 85 -12.67 -7.91 -2.16
N LEU A 86 -13.44 -8.94 -1.83
CA LEU A 86 -14.85 -9.05 -2.24
C LEU A 86 -15.78 -8.13 -1.46
N LYS A 87 -15.30 -7.42 -0.45
CA LYS A 87 -16.11 -6.45 0.32
C LYS A 87 -16.09 -5.06 -0.30
N ASP A 88 -15.00 -4.70 -0.99
CA ASP A 88 -14.92 -3.42 -1.70
C ASP A 88 -15.50 -3.58 -3.12
N GLN A 89 -16.81 -3.47 -3.22
CA GLN A 89 -17.57 -3.69 -4.45
C GLN A 89 -17.95 -2.35 -5.09
N TRP A 90 -17.82 -2.28 -6.40
CA TRP A 90 -18.36 -1.17 -7.19
C TRP A 90 -18.77 -1.65 -8.57
N VAL A 91 -19.68 -0.90 -9.19
CA VAL A 91 -20.05 -1.09 -10.59
C VAL A 91 -19.53 0.06 -11.43
N VAL A 92 -19.12 -0.23 -12.65
CA VAL A 92 -18.73 0.76 -13.66
C VAL A 92 -19.79 0.74 -14.75
N LEU A 93 -20.39 1.88 -15.00
CA LEU A 93 -21.42 2.08 -16.02
C LEU A 93 -20.94 3.10 -17.03
N ASN A 94 -21.10 2.82 -18.32
CA ASN A 94 -20.92 3.79 -19.39
C ASN A 94 -22.29 4.37 -19.74
N VAL A 95 -22.56 5.56 -19.23
CA VAL A 95 -23.86 6.22 -19.34
C VAL A 95 -23.82 7.27 -20.44
N ARG A 96 -24.82 7.25 -21.33
CA ARG A 96 -24.97 8.26 -22.38
C ARG A 96 -25.29 9.63 -21.78
N GLU A 97 -24.84 10.67 -22.47
CA GLU A 97 -25.03 12.07 -22.06
C GLU A 97 -26.50 12.43 -21.75
N ASP A 98 -27.44 11.91 -22.54
CA ASP A 98 -28.88 12.15 -22.37
C ASP A 98 -29.46 11.53 -21.08
N GLN A 99 -28.81 10.55 -20.50
CA GLN A 99 -29.23 9.87 -19.27
C GLN A 99 -28.42 10.29 -18.03
N LEU A 100 -27.39 11.11 -18.21
CA LEU A 100 -26.43 11.43 -17.16
C LEU A 100 -27.07 12.07 -15.92
N GLN A 101 -28.14 12.83 -16.08
CA GLN A 101 -28.85 13.47 -14.97
C GLN A 101 -29.40 12.46 -13.94
N ARG A 102 -29.75 11.24 -14.37
CA ARG A 102 -30.22 10.18 -13.47
C ARG A 102 -29.11 9.62 -12.60
N PHE A 103 -27.86 9.73 -13.06
CA PHE A 103 -26.66 9.23 -12.40
C PHE A 103 -25.80 10.36 -11.82
N ALA A 104 -26.41 11.44 -11.36
CA ALA A 104 -25.73 12.52 -10.69
C ALA A 104 -25.05 12.00 -9.40
N MET A 105 -24.01 12.70 -8.95
CA MET A 105 -23.29 12.36 -7.72
C MET A 105 -24.24 12.19 -6.53
N LYS A 106 -24.06 11.13 -5.77
CA LYS A 106 -24.90 10.73 -4.61
C LYS A 106 -26.32 10.28 -4.95
N ASN A 107 -26.72 10.26 -6.22
CA ASN A 107 -27.99 9.67 -6.59
C ASN A 107 -27.96 8.16 -6.40
N ARG A 108 -29.11 7.61 -6.03
CA ARG A 108 -29.32 6.17 -5.87
C ARG A 108 -30.16 5.62 -7.01
N PHE A 109 -29.84 4.43 -7.43
CA PHE A 109 -30.58 3.71 -8.45
C PHE A 109 -30.67 2.23 -8.13
N GLN A 110 -31.69 1.57 -8.63
CA GLN A 110 -31.83 0.12 -8.55
C GLN A 110 -31.14 -0.52 -9.75
N GLY A 111 -30.27 -1.47 -9.46
CA GLY A 111 -29.61 -2.32 -10.45
C GLY A 111 -30.03 -3.76 -10.27
N ARG A 112 -30.09 -4.50 -11.38
CA ARG A 112 -30.38 -5.94 -11.39
C ARG A 112 -29.14 -6.68 -11.81
N LEU A 113 -28.78 -7.71 -11.06
CA LEU A 113 -27.61 -8.56 -11.30
C LEU A 113 -28.05 -9.90 -11.91
N PRO A 114 -27.93 -10.06 -13.24
CA PRO A 114 -28.36 -11.29 -13.89
C PRO A 114 -27.62 -12.54 -13.43
N ALA A 115 -26.33 -12.39 -13.09
CA ALA A 115 -25.49 -13.48 -12.61
C ALA A 115 -25.87 -14.00 -11.19
N LEU A 116 -26.70 -13.24 -10.47
CA LEU A 116 -27.21 -13.59 -9.14
C LEU A 116 -28.74 -13.71 -9.17
N ASP A 117 -29.26 -14.54 -10.07
CA ASP A 117 -30.69 -14.82 -10.23
C ASP A 117 -31.57 -13.55 -10.37
N ASN A 118 -31.07 -12.54 -11.09
CA ASN A 118 -31.71 -11.22 -11.23
C ASN A 118 -31.96 -10.50 -9.90
N ARG A 119 -31.12 -10.74 -8.90
CA ARG A 119 -31.20 -10.04 -7.61
C ARG A 119 -31.12 -8.54 -7.83
N GLU A 120 -32.05 -7.83 -7.22
CA GLU A 120 -32.07 -6.38 -7.21
C GLU A 120 -31.21 -5.84 -6.06
N ALA A 121 -30.43 -4.80 -6.35
CA ALA A 121 -29.60 -4.10 -5.36
C ALA A 121 -29.66 -2.60 -5.62
N GLU A 122 -29.59 -1.83 -4.53
CA GLU A 122 -29.52 -0.37 -4.58
C GLU A 122 -28.05 0.07 -4.64
N PHE A 123 -27.74 0.97 -5.56
CA PHE A 123 -26.41 1.52 -5.77
C PHE A 123 -26.43 3.03 -5.57
N GLU A 124 -25.35 3.58 -5.04
CA GLU A 124 -25.13 5.02 -4.88
C GLU A 124 -23.93 5.47 -5.72
N VAL A 125 -24.13 6.50 -6.53
CA VAL A 125 -23.08 7.07 -7.40
C VAL A 125 -22.08 7.83 -6.55
N TYR A 126 -20.81 7.45 -6.64
CA TYR A 126 -19.70 8.13 -5.95
C TYR A 126 -18.68 8.77 -6.89
N PHE A 127 -18.71 8.43 -8.18
CA PHE A 127 -17.79 8.99 -9.16
C PHE A 127 -18.51 9.21 -10.48
N LEU A 128 -18.24 10.36 -11.08
CA LEU A 128 -18.72 10.73 -12.41
C LEU A 128 -17.52 11.22 -13.21
N GLY A 129 -17.20 10.56 -14.31
CA GLY A 129 -16.10 10.92 -15.20
C GLY A 129 -16.31 12.30 -15.80
N VAL A 130 -15.30 13.15 -15.74
CA VAL A 130 -15.35 14.53 -16.29
C VAL A 130 -15.17 14.54 -17.80
N LEU A 131 -14.47 13.56 -18.34
CA LEU A 131 -14.22 13.42 -19.77
C LEU A 131 -15.05 12.28 -20.34
N PRO A 132 -15.69 12.49 -21.51
CA PRO A 132 -16.39 11.43 -22.18
C PRO A 132 -15.40 10.39 -22.70
N ASP A 133 -15.71 9.13 -22.47
CA ASP A 133 -15.04 8.02 -23.14
C ASP A 133 -15.72 7.79 -24.49
N PHE A 134 -14.92 7.75 -25.55
CA PHE A 134 -15.43 7.37 -26.86
C PHE A 134 -15.56 5.85 -26.89
N ALA A 135 -16.75 5.34 -26.63
CA ALA A 135 -17.03 3.93 -26.84
C ALA A 135 -16.86 3.62 -28.33
N THR A 136 -15.73 3.02 -28.70
CA THR A 136 -15.48 2.50 -30.04
C THR A 136 -16.27 1.21 -30.28
N TRP A 137 -17.60 1.30 -30.20
CA TRP A 137 -18.45 0.26 -30.76
C TRP A 137 -18.57 0.53 -32.25
N ARG A 138 -17.82 -0.20 -33.04
CA ARG A 138 -18.08 -0.29 -34.48
C ARG A 138 -19.43 -0.97 -34.65
N THR A 139 -20.47 -0.18 -34.77
CA THR A 139 -21.74 -0.67 -35.30
C THR A 139 -21.54 -1.06 -36.75
N THR A 140 -21.34 -2.34 -36.99
CA THR A 140 -21.47 -2.93 -38.31
C THR A 140 -22.97 -2.93 -38.64
N ARG A 141 -23.34 -2.08 -39.59
CA ARG A 141 -24.65 -1.94 -40.30
C ARG A 141 -25.58 -0.84 -39.79
N GLY A 142 -25.52 0.27 -40.52
CA GLY A 142 -26.71 0.99 -41.02
C GLY A 142 -27.71 1.49 -40.00
N SER A 143 -27.33 2.43 -39.14
CA SER A 143 -28.26 3.43 -38.66
C SER A 143 -27.52 4.74 -38.43
N GLN A 144 -28.09 5.84 -38.93
CA GLN A 144 -27.66 7.21 -38.63
C GLN A 144 -27.83 7.46 -37.12
N GLY A 145 -26.90 7.00 -36.33
CA GLY A 145 -26.82 7.26 -34.91
C GLY A 145 -25.67 8.24 -34.68
N PHE A 146 -25.99 9.47 -34.27
CA PHE A 146 -25.02 10.38 -33.68
C PHE A 146 -24.16 9.62 -32.71
N ASP A 147 -22.85 9.82 -32.77
CA ASP A 147 -21.87 9.30 -31.83
C ASP A 147 -22.20 9.85 -30.43
N ALA A 148 -23.06 9.14 -29.71
CA ALA A 148 -23.47 9.54 -28.37
C ALA A 148 -22.30 9.36 -27.44
N ARG A 149 -21.84 10.48 -26.90
CA ARG A 149 -20.77 10.49 -25.88
C ARG A 149 -21.26 9.72 -24.65
N THR A 150 -20.39 8.87 -24.14
CA THR A 150 -20.63 8.12 -22.90
C THR A 150 -19.70 8.61 -21.81
N PHE A 151 -20.19 8.66 -20.60
CA PHE A 151 -19.43 9.04 -19.41
C PHE A 151 -19.32 7.85 -18.46
N GLU A 152 -18.14 7.65 -17.91
CA GLU A 152 -17.93 6.65 -16.88
C GLU A 152 -18.59 7.08 -15.57
N VAL A 153 -19.43 6.23 -15.04
CA VAL A 153 -20.07 6.40 -13.74
C VAL A 153 -19.69 5.23 -12.87
N LYS A 154 -19.17 5.49 -11.65
CA LYS A 154 -18.92 4.44 -10.65
C LYS A 154 -19.91 4.58 -9.52
N ALA A 155 -20.51 3.46 -9.16
CA ALA A 155 -21.44 3.40 -8.04
C ALA A 155 -21.10 2.23 -7.12
N ARG A 156 -21.34 2.42 -5.83
CA ARG A 156 -21.20 1.39 -4.81
C ARG A 156 -22.55 0.86 -4.38
N PRO A 157 -22.66 -0.43 -4.09
CA PRO A 157 -23.88 -0.95 -3.49
C PRO A 157 -24.06 -0.35 -2.09
N VAL A 158 -25.29 0.02 -1.75
CA VAL A 158 -25.64 0.56 -0.42
C VAL A 158 -25.45 -0.50 0.67
N GLN A 159 -25.64 -1.77 0.29
CA GLN A 159 -25.35 -2.92 1.14
C GLN A 159 -24.46 -3.90 0.38
N PRO A 160 -23.48 -4.53 1.03
CA PRO A 160 -22.66 -5.55 0.39
C PRO A 160 -23.49 -6.63 -0.25
N ILE A 161 -23.11 -7.04 -1.46
CA ILE A 161 -23.82 -8.06 -2.22
C ILE A 161 -23.06 -9.37 -2.09
N ASP A 162 -23.62 -10.31 -1.30
CA ASP A 162 -23.01 -11.62 -1.15
C ASP A 162 -23.05 -12.40 -2.47
N GLY A 163 -21.92 -13.00 -2.80
CA GLY A 163 -21.75 -13.77 -4.03
C GLY A 163 -21.42 -12.95 -5.28
N ALA A 164 -21.37 -11.62 -5.18
CA ALA A 164 -20.93 -10.79 -6.31
C ALA A 164 -19.41 -10.98 -6.54
N ARG A 165 -19.04 -11.10 -7.80
CA ARG A 165 -17.64 -11.27 -8.24
C ARG A 165 -17.26 -10.23 -9.27
N PRO A 166 -16.00 -9.82 -9.34
CA PRO A 166 -15.52 -8.94 -10.40
C PRO A 166 -15.80 -9.52 -11.79
N GLY A 167 -16.32 -8.66 -12.67
CA GLY A 167 -16.66 -9.05 -14.05
C GLY A 167 -18.10 -9.56 -14.29
N MET A 168 -18.91 -9.52 -13.25
CA MET A 168 -20.36 -9.80 -13.39
C MET A 168 -21.11 -8.62 -13.98
#